data_b741be4af446a4501a8bebc5cc0ae250
#
_entry.id   b741be4af446a4501a8bebc5cc0ae250
#
_cell.length_a   1.000
_cell.length_b   1.000
_cell.length_c   1.000
_cell.angle_alpha   90.00
_cell.angle_beta   90.00
_cell.angle_gamma   90.00
#
_symmetry.space_group_name_H-M   'P 1'
#
loop_
_entity.id
_entity.type
_entity.pdbx_description
1 polymer ?
#
loop_
_entity_poly.entity_id
_entity_poly.type
_entity_poly.pdbx_seq_one_letter_code
_entity_poly.pdbx_strand_id
1 'polypeptide(L)'
;RLAKALSQIKKGDYLFMEFGHNDQKQKGPGKGAYYSFMTSLKTFIDEARARGAHPVLVTPTQRRSFDANGHIRDTHEDYPEAMRWLAAKENVPLIDLNEMTRTLYEALGPDTSKRAFVHYPAGTYPGQTRNFADNTHFNPYGAYQIAQCVIEGMKKAVPELAKHLKIDP
;
A
#
# COMPACT_ATOMS: atom_id res chain seq x y z
N ARG A 1 -3.80 -15.06 -10.14
CA ARG A 1 -3.65 -14.84 -8.67
C ARG A 1 -5.01 -14.62 -8.01
N LEU A 2 -5.93 -13.83 -8.58
CA LEU A 2 -7.28 -13.60 -8.04
C LEU A 2 -8.00 -14.93 -7.76
N ALA A 3 -8.10 -15.82 -8.73
CA ALA A 3 -8.79 -17.11 -8.57
C ALA A 3 -8.29 -17.93 -7.37
N LYS A 4 -6.96 -17.93 -7.11
CA LYS A 4 -6.39 -18.59 -5.94
C LYS A 4 -6.79 -17.90 -4.62
N ALA A 5 -6.77 -16.60 -4.54
CA ALA A 5 -7.23 -15.87 -3.35
C ALA A 5 -8.71 -16.16 -3.10
N LEU A 6 -9.53 -16.06 -4.14
CA LEU A 6 -10.97 -16.31 -4.05
C LEU A 6 -11.34 -17.74 -3.67
N SER A 7 -10.50 -18.72 -4.01
CA SER A 7 -10.73 -20.12 -3.61
C SER A 7 -10.51 -20.38 -2.11
N GLN A 8 -9.87 -19.45 -1.41
CA GLN A 8 -9.53 -19.56 0.01
C GLN A 8 -10.40 -18.67 0.89
N ILE A 9 -11.00 -17.61 0.34
CA ILE A 9 -11.83 -16.65 1.06
C ILE A 9 -13.13 -17.32 1.54
N LYS A 10 -13.47 -17.07 2.79
CA LYS A 10 -14.69 -17.53 3.46
C LYS A 10 -15.53 -16.33 3.91
N LYS A 11 -16.80 -16.59 4.19
CA LYS A 11 -17.71 -15.61 4.78
C LYS A 11 -17.12 -15.06 6.09
N GLY A 12 -17.08 -13.74 6.19
CA GLY A 12 -16.54 -13.00 7.34
C GLY A 12 -15.06 -12.67 7.25
N ASP A 13 -14.31 -13.21 6.26
CA ASP A 13 -12.91 -12.84 6.04
C ASP A 13 -12.79 -11.38 5.56
N TYR A 14 -11.65 -10.76 5.83
CA TYR A 14 -11.29 -9.44 5.29
C TYR A 14 -10.27 -9.58 4.18
N LEU A 15 -10.54 -8.95 3.03
CA LEU A 15 -9.63 -8.90 1.89
C LEU A 15 -9.01 -7.50 1.79
N PHE A 16 -7.77 -7.36 2.24
CA PHE A 16 -6.99 -6.13 2.08
C PHE A 16 -6.33 -6.11 0.69
N MET A 17 -6.50 -5.02 -0.02
CA MET A 17 -6.01 -4.87 -1.41
C MET A 17 -5.17 -3.61 -1.53
N GLU A 18 -3.85 -3.78 -1.56
CA GLU A 18 -2.88 -2.73 -1.83
C GLU A 18 -2.26 -2.98 -3.20
N PHE A 19 -2.62 -2.14 -4.17
CA PHE A 19 -2.15 -2.17 -5.56
C PHE A 19 -1.81 -0.75 -6.03
N GLY A 20 -1.24 -0.62 -7.23
CA GLY A 20 -0.93 0.68 -7.83
C GLY A 20 0.56 0.88 -8.13
N HIS A 21 1.47 0.28 -7.35
CA HIS A 21 2.92 0.44 -7.53
C HIS A 21 3.42 0.04 -8.92
N ASN A 22 2.89 -1.03 -9.48
CA ASN A 22 3.29 -1.51 -10.80
C ASN A 22 2.24 -1.20 -11.87
N ASP A 23 1.00 -1.01 -11.48
CA ASP A 23 -0.10 -0.71 -12.40
C ASP A 23 0.14 0.63 -13.11
N GLN A 24 0.64 1.63 -12.41
CA GLN A 24 0.96 2.94 -12.99
C GLN A 24 2.07 2.89 -14.06
N LYS A 25 2.85 1.81 -14.12
CA LYS A 25 3.86 1.61 -15.17
C LYS A 25 3.25 1.08 -16.47
N GLN A 26 2.02 0.58 -16.44
CA GLN A 26 1.33 0.07 -17.60
C GLN A 26 0.72 1.23 -18.40
N LYS A 27 1.22 1.44 -19.62
CA LYS A 27 0.78 2.52 -20.51
C LYS A 27 0.13 1.93 -21.78
N GLY A 28 -0.61 2.74 -22.48
CA GLY A 28 -1.22 2.39 -23.77
C GLY A 28 -2.74 2.28 -23.73
N PRO A 29 -3.37 1.94 -24.87
CA PRO A 29 -4.82 1.85 -24.97
C PRO A 29 -5.42 0.89 -23.94
N GLY A 30 -6.51 1.30 -23.30
CA GLY A 30 -7.19 0.52 -22.28
C GLY A 30 -6.48 0.41 -20.93
N LYS A 31 -5.36 1.13 -20.72
CA LYS A 31 -4.65 1.21 -19.46
C LYS A 31 -4.95 2.54 -18.77
N GLY A 32 -4.80 2.58 -17.45
CA GLY A 32 -4.96 3.80 -16.67
C GLY A 32 -5.70 3.59 -15.35
N ALA A 33 -5.54 4.58 -14.47
CA ALA A 33 -6.06 4.55 -13.11
C ALA A 33 -7.58 4.44 -13.08
N TYR A 34 -8.28 5.31 -13.83
CA TYR A 34 -9.74 5.35 -13.88
C TYR A 34 -10.37 4.38 -14.89
N TYR A 35 -9.59 3.50 -15.48
CA TYR A 35 -10.07 2.53 -16.46
C TYR A 35 -9.72 1.09 -16.05
N SER A 36 -8.61 0.54 -16.53
CA SER A 36 -8.27 -0.87 -16.28
C SER A 36 -7.99 -1.16 -14.80
N PHE A 37 -7.35 -0.23 -14.08
CA PHE A 37 -7.04 -0.41 -12.67
C PHE A 37 -8.31 -0.44 -11.81
N MET A 38 -9.17 0.58 -11.92
CA MET A 38 -10.44 0.61 -11.18
C MET A 38 -11.36 -0.56 -11.53
N THR A 39 -11.44 -0.94 -12.82
CA THR A 39 -12.24 -2.09 -13.25
C THR A 39 -11.75 -3.37 -12.57
N SER A 40 -10.44 -3.57 -12.50
CA SER A 40 -9.85 -4.71 -11.82
C SER A 40 -10.15 -4.70 -10.31
N LEU A 41 -9.98 -3.56 -9.64
CA LEU A 41 -10.31 -3.42 -8.21
C LEU A 41 -11.79 -3.68 -7.95
N LYS A 42 -12.68 -3.16 -8.81
CA LYS A 42 -14.13 -3.42 -8.70
C LYS A 42 -14.44 -4.92 -8.78
N THR A 43 -13.78 -5.65 -9.68
CA THR A 43 -13.92 -7.10 -9.76
C THR A 43 -13.53 -7.78 -8.43
N PHE A 44 -12.42 -7.38 -7.81
CA PHE A 44 -12.02 -7.93 -6.49
C PHE A 44 -13.05 -7.61 -5.40
N ILE A 45 -13.59 -6.39 -5.39
CA ILE A 45 -14.62 -5.98 -4.43
C ILE A 45 -15.88 -6.85 -4.57
N ASP A 46 -16.39 -6.99 -5.80
CA ASP A 46 -17.61 -7.73 -6.08
C ASP A 46 -17.46 -9.23 -5.74
N GLU A 47 -16.34 -9.80 -6.12
CA GLU A 47 -16.03 -11.21 -5.86
C GLU A 47 -15.85 -11.52 -4.36
N ALA A 48 -15.24 -10.59 -3.60
CA ALA A 48 -15.15 -10.71 -2.15
C ALA A 48 -16.55 -10.67 -1.50
N ARG A 49 -17.36 -9.68 -1.88
CA ARG A 49 -18.74 -9.53 -1.39
C ARG A 49 -19.62 -10.71 -1.73
N ALA A 50 -19.51 -11.26 -2.94
CA ALA A 50 -20.27 -12.44 -3.37
C ALA A 50 -19.98 -13.68 -2.49
N ARG A 51 -18.82 -13.72 -1.81
CA ARG A 51 -18.44 -14.77 -0.87
C ARG A 51 -18.73 -14.41 0.58
N GLY A 52 -19.36 -13.26 0.83
CA GLY A 52 -19.65 -12.76 2.18
C GLY A 52 -18.41 -12.26 2.92
N ALA A 53 -17.33 -11.94 2.20
CA ALA A 53 -16.13 -11.34 2.75
C ALA A 53 -16.20 -9.81 2.69
N HIS A 54 -15.33 -9.18 3.47
CA HIS A 54 -15.25 -7.72 3.62
C HIS A 54 -14.04 -7.16 2.84
N PRO A 55 -14.24 -6.52 1.68
CA PRO A 55 -13.15 -5.87 0.96
C PRO A 55 -12.69 -4.61 1.71
N VAL A 56 -11.39 -4.38 1.74
CA VAL A 56 -10.74 -3.18 2.28
C VAL A 56 -9.71 -2.70 1.26
N LEU A 57 -9.83 -1.47 0.80
CA LEU A 57 -8.84 -0.86 -0.09
C LEU A 57 -7.74 -0.20 0.71
N VAL A 58 -6.51 -0.34 0.23
CA VAL A 58 -5.32 0.27 0.82
C VAL A 58 -4.56 0.97 -0.30
N THR A 59 -4.43 2.29 -0.23
CA THR A 59 -3.67 3.03 -1.26
C THR A 59 -2.18 2.65 -1.20
N PRO A 60 -1.47 2.66 -2.35
CA PRO A 60 -0.06 2.27 -2.36
C PRO A 60 0.79 3.23 -1.51
N THR A 61 1.75 2.67 -0.77
CA THR A 61 2.74 3.46 -0.04
C THR A 61 3.50 4.39 -0.98
N GLN A 62 3.90 5.57 -0.51
CA GLN A 62 4.79 6.45 -1.28
C GLN A 62 6.13 5.76 -1.56
N ARG A 63 6.74 6.07 -2.71
CA ARG A 63 8.17 5.83 -2.88
C ARG A 63 8.95 6.93 -2.16
N ARG A 64 10.13 6.60 -1.69
CA ARG A 64 11.04 7.58 -1.10
C ARG A 64 11.65 8.44 -2.23
N SER A 65 10.89 9.42 -2.68
CA SER A 65 11.28 10.38 -3.73
C SER A 65 11.02 11.79 -3.22
N PHE A 66 12.07 12.48 -2.80
CA PHE A 66 11.98 13.84 -2.29
C PHE A 66 12.29 14.87 -3.36
N ASP A 67 11.65 16.02 -3.27
CA ASP A 67 12.03 17.22 -4.01
C ASP A 67 13.17 17.99 -3.28
N ALA A 68 13.58 19.13 -3.85
CA ALA A 68 14.64 19.95 -3.28
C ALA A 68 14.26 20.62 -1.94
N ASN A 69 12.97 20.68 -1.63
CA ASN A 69 12.46 21.29 -0.39
C ASN A 69 12.19 20.23 0.72
N GLY A 70 12.45 18.96 0.44
CA GLY A 70 12.21 17.87 1.39
C GLY A 70 10.78 17.34 1.41
N HIS A 71 9.97 17.65 0.42
CA HIS A 71 8.64 17.09 0.25
C HIS A 71 8.63 15.85 -0.64
N ILE A 72 7.76 14.91 -0.33
CA ILE A 72 7.57 13.70 -1.15
C ILE A 72 6.92 14.07 -2.48
N ARG A 73 7.56 13.67 -3.58
CA ARG A 73 7.01 13.75 -4.93
C ARG A 73 5.98 12.64 -5.14
N ASP A 74 4.88 12.98 -5.74
CA ASP A 74 3.93 11.97 -6.19
C ASP A 74 4.51 11.18 -7.38
N THR A 75 4.64 9.88 -7.20
CA THR A 75 5.19 8.96 -8.22
C THR A 75 4.17 7.91 -8.65
N HIS A 76 2.93 8.00 -8.17
CA HIS A 76 1.86 7.05 -8.46
C HIS A 76 0.79 7.63 -9.38
N GLU A 77 0.97 8.87 -9.86
CA GLU A 77 0.00 9.54 -10.74
C GLU A 77 -1.42 9.49 -10.11
N ASP A 78 -2.45 9.26 -10.92
CA ASP A 78 -3.85 9.24 -10.49
C ASP A 78 -4.30 7.95 -9.77
N TYR A 79 -3.41 6.97 -9.58
CA TYR A 79 -3.80 5.66 -9.05
C TYR A 79 -4.30 5.69 -7.60
N PRO A 80 -3.66 6.43 -6.66
CA PRO A 80 -4.21 6.58 -5.32
C PRO A 80 -5.56 7.30 -5.32
N GLU A 81 -5.71 8.34 -6.14
CA GLU A 81 -6.96 9.10 -6.24
C GLU A 81 -8.10 8.26 -6.82
N ALA A 82 -7.84 7.49 -7.87
CA ALA A 82 -8.80 6.55 -8.43
C ALA A 82 -9.26 5.51 -7.39
N MET A 83 -8.36 5.05 -6.52
CA MET A 83 -8.70 4.13 -5.44
C MET A 83 -9.57 4.81 -4.37
N ARG A 84 -9.27 6.05 -3.96
CA ARG A 84 -10.10 6.85 -3.05
C ARG A 84 -11.51 7.04 -3.61
N TRP A 85 -11.59 7.40 -4.88
CA TRP A 85 -12.87 7.58 -5.57
C TRP A 85 -13.68 6.28 -5.62
N LEU A 86 -13.04 5.15 -5.94
CA LEU A 86 -13.70 3.85 -5.99
C LEU A 86 -14.17 3.41 -4.60
N ALA A 87 -13.35 3.61 -3.57
CA ALA A 87 -13.71 3.31 -2.18
C ALA A 87 -14.99 4.04 -1.76
N ALA A 88 -15.05 5.34 -2.03
CA ALA A 88 -16.23 6.17 -1.74
C ALA A 88 -17.46 5.72 -2.53
N LYS A 89 -17.31 5.50 -3.85
CA LYS A 89 -18.40 5.08 -4.74
C LYS A 89 -18.98 3.73 -4.35
N GLU A 90 -18.13 2.77 -4.01
CA GLU A 90 -18.54 1.41 -3.68
C GLU A 90 -18.82 1.22 -2.18
N ASN A 91 -18.69 2.28 -1.37
CA ASN A 91 -18.80 2.20 0.09
C ASN A 91 -17.91 1.08 0.67
N VAL A 92 -16.63 1.11 0.31
CA VAL A 92 -15.59 0.18 0.77
C VAL A 92 -14.69 0.91 1.75
N PRO A 93 -14.37 0.32 2.93
CA PRO A 93 -13.37 0.90 3.81
C PRO A 93 -12.04 1.15 3.11
N LEU A 94 -11.43 2.31 3.38
CA LEU A 94 -10.15 2.71 2.81
C LEU A 94 -9.14 3.00 3.91
N ILE A 95 -7.94 2.42 3.77
CA ILE A 95 -6.75 2.83 4.51
C ILE A 95 -5.89 3.66 3.55
N ASP A 96 -5.79 4.96 3.81
CA ASP A 96 -5.02 5.85 2.94
C ASP A 96 -3.53 5.83 3.29
N LEU A 97 -2.89 4.70 2.97
CA LEU A 97 -1.49 4.47 3.27
C LEU A 97 -0.57 5.39 2.46
N ASN A 98 -1.02 5.85 1.30
CA ASN A 98 -0.30 6.83 0.47
C ASN A 98 -0.07 8.14 1.22
N GLU A 99 -1.11 8.70 1.84
CA GLU A 99 -1.01 9.94 2.62
C GLU A 99 -0.29 9.72 3.96
N MET A 100 -0.56 8.58 4.63
CA MET A 100 0.11 8.25 5.88
C MET A 100 1.63 8.11 5.68
N THR A 101 2.06 7.51 4.59
CA THR A 101 3.50 7.34 4.31
C THR A 101 4.15 8.62 3.78
N ARG A 102 3.41 9.50 3.09
CA ARG A 102 3.87 10.86 2.80
C ARG A 102 4.24 11.58 4.10
N THR A 103 3.31 11.65 5.04
CA THR A 103 3.51 12.27 6.35
C THR A 103 4.69 11.65 7.09
N LEU A 104 4.78 10.33 7.12
CA LEU A 104 5.86 9.62 7.81
C LEU A 104 7.24 9.94 7.21
N TYR A 105 7.36 9.90 5.88
CA TYR A 105 8.65 10.10 5.22
C TYR A 105 9.09 11.56 5.30
N GLU A 106 8.17 12.51 5.16
CA GLU A 106 8.47 13.93 5.33
C GLU A 106 8.90 14.27 6.77
N ALA A 107 8.26 13.67 7.77
CA ALA A 107 8.68 13.82 9.16
C ALA A 107 10.07 13.23 9.44
N LEU A 108 10.45 12.14 8.78
CA LEU A 108 11.80 11.57 8.86
C LEU A 108 12.84 12.37 8.07
N GLY A 109 12.41 13.04 7.03
CA GLY A 109 13.27 13.79 6.11
C GLY A 109 14.09 12.91 5.14
N PRO A 110 14.77 13.55 4.17
CA PRO A 110 15.46 12.85 3.07
C PRO A 110 16.56 11.88 3.52
N ASP A 111 17.26 12.17 4.59
CA ASP A 111 18.37 11.33 5.03
C ASP A 111 17.93 10.23 5.98
N THR A 112 17.19 10.57 7.02
CA THR A 112 16.77 9.59 8.04
C THR A 112 15.82 8.55 7.47
N SER A 113 14.96 8.91 6.52
CA SER A 113 14.03 7.98 5.89
C SER A 113 14.70 6.81 5.16
N LYS A 114 15.99 6.94 4.75
CA LYS A 114 16.77 5.83 4.17
C LYS A 114 16.78 4.59 5.08
N ARG A 115 16.72 4.80 6.39
CA ARG A 115 16.73 3.72 7.39
C ARG A 115 15.53 2.76 7.28
N ALA A 116 14.46 3.19 6.65
CA ALA A 116 13.27 2.36 6.43
C ALA A 116 13.33 1.54 5.14
N PHE A 117 14.28 1.78 4.28
CA PHE A 117 14.39 1.19 2.96
C PHE A 117 15.61 0.29 2.81
N VAL A 118 15.70 -0.43 1.67
CA VAL A 118 16.83 -1.32 1.38
C VAL A 118 18.02 -0.48 0.92
N HIS A 119 18.66 0.17 1.87
CA HIS A 119 19.90 0.93 1.71
C HIS A 119 21.00 0.25 2.52
N TYR A 120 21.86 -0.49 1.83
CA TYR A 120 22.94 -1.25 2.47
C TYR A 120 24.27 -1.03 1.73
N PRO A 121 25.36 -0.73 2.45
CA PRO A 121 26.70 -0.71 1.87
C PRO A 121 27.10 -2.06 1.27
N ALA A 122 27.98 -2.05 0.28
CA ALA A 122 28.60 -3.27 -0.23
C ALA A 122 29.23 -4.07 0.93
N GLY A 123 29.12 -5.39 0.87
CA GLY A 123 29.64 -6.26 1.91
C GLY A 123 28.76 -6.44 3.15
N THR A 124 27.55 -5.83 3.18
CA THR A 124 26.60 -6.05 4.29
C THR A 124 26.13 -7.52 4.35
N TYR A 125 25.98 -8.16 3.21
CA TYR A 125 25.58 -9.57 3.11
C TYR A 125 26.61 -10.39 2.33
N PRO A 126 26.73 -11.69 2.58
CA PRO A 126 27.60 -12.57 1.81
C PRO A 126 27.33 -12.47 0.31
N GLY A 127 28.37 -12.23 -0.49
CA GLY A 127 28.27 -12.10 -1.95
C GLY A 127 27.75 -10.76 -2.47
N GLN A 128 27.40 -9.83 -1.61
CA GLN A 128 26.99 -8.47 -2.01
C GLN A 128 28.22 -7.63 -2.38
N THR A 129 28.42 -7.39 -3.65
CA THR A 129 29.59 -6.64 -4.19
C THR A 129 29.33 -5.16 -4.42
N ARG A 130 28.07 -4.69 -4.30
CA ARG A 130 27.68 -3.29 -4.54
C ARG A 130 26.74 -2.76 -3.46
N ASN A 131 26.68 -1.43 -3.34
CA ASN A 131 25.70 -0.77 -2.49
C ASN A 131 24.27 -1.05 -3.01
N PHE A 132 23.34 -1.30 -2.12
CA PHE A 132 21.90 -1.20 -2.39
C PHE A 132 21.42 0.19 -2.02
N ALA A 133 20.58 0.78 -2.89
CA ALA A 133 19.98 2.10 -2.71
C ALA A 133 18.54 2.08 -3.28
N ASP A 134 17.72 1.20 -2.73
CA ASP A 134 16.35 1.01 -3.15
C ASP A 134 15.42 1.95 -2.36
N ASN A 135 14.68 2.78 -3.06
CA ASN A 135 13.76 3.76 -2.51
C ASN A 135 12.28 3.30 -2.54
N THR A 136 12.06 2.02 -2.78
CA THR A 136 10.71 1.43 -2.92
C THR A 136 10.47 0.30 -1.92
N HIS A 137 11.45 -0.59 -1.74
CA HIS A 137 11.29 -1.76 -0.89
C HIS A 137 11.79 -1.50 0.53
N PHE A 138 11.01 -1.95 1.50
CA PHE A 138 11.31 -1.78 2.92
C PHE A 138 12.30 -2.84 3.43
N ASN A 139 13.12 -2.43 4.36
CA ASN A 139 13.82 -3.36 5.26
C ASN A 139 12.89 -3.72 6.46
N PRO A 140 13.31 -4.61 7.38
CA PRO A 140 12.47 -5.00 8.53
C PRO A 140 12.00 -3.82 9.39
N TYR A 141 12.83 -2.82 9.61
CA TYR A 141 12.43 -1.62 10.35
C TYR A 141 11.35 -0.83 9.60
N GLY A 142 11.53 -0.60 8.30
CA GLY A 142 10.53 0.07 7.47
C GLY A 142 9.21 -0.69 7.41
N ALA A 143 9.28 -2.02 7.23
CA ALA A 143 8.09 -2.86 7.22
C ALA A 143 7.30 -2.76 8.54
N TYR A 144 8.00 -2.71 9.68
CA TYR A 144 7.37 -2.47 10.99
C TYR A 144 6.66 -1.11 11.05
N GLN A 145 7.32 -0.04 10.61
CA GLN A 145 6.71 1.30 10.59
C GLN A 145 5.46 1.36 9.70
N ILE A 146 5.51 0.72 8.53
CA ILE A 146 4.34 0.64 7.64
C ILE A 146 3.22 -0.19 8.27
N ALA A 147 3.54 -1.28 8.96
CA ALA A 147 2.54 -2.06 9.69
C ALA A 147 1.84 -1.22 10.77
N GLN A 148 2.56 -0.34 11.48
CA GLN A 148 1.93 0.60 12.42
C GLN A 148 0.97 1.56 11.71
N CYS A 149 1.33 2.09 10.55
CA CYS A 149 0.43 2.91 9.74
C CYS A 149 -0.84 2.13 9.36
N VAL A 150 -0.70 0.88 8.92
CA VAL A 150 -1.84 0.02 8.58
C VAL A 150 -2.74 -0.21 9.81
N ILE A 151 -2.16 -0.48 10.98
CA ILE A 151 -2.89 -0.66 12.24
C ILE A 151 -3.70 0.60 12.57
N GLU A 152 -3.10 1.78 12.51
CA GLU A 152 -3.79 3.04 12.77
C GLU A 152 -4.90 3.32 11.73
N GLY A 153 -4.66 3.01 10.47
CA GLY A 153 -5.68 3.06 9.41
C GLY A 153 -6.81 2.07 9.66
N MET A 154 -6.49 0.87 10.09
CA MET A 154 -7.45 -0.20 10.40
C MET A 154 -8.37 0.17 11.56
N LYS A 155 -7.85 0.79 12.63
CA LYS A 155 -8.64 1.28 13.77
C LYS A 155 -9.73 2.27 13.32
N LYS A 156 -9.46 3.06 12.28
CA LYS A 156 -10.39 4.06 11.74
C LYS A 156 -11.35 3.45 10.71
N ALA A 157 -10.82 2.67 9.78
CA ALA A 157 -11.58 2.19 8.61
C ALA A 157 -12.38 0.92 8.89
N VAL A 158 -11.86 0.03 9.75
CA VAL A 158 -12.47 -1.28 10.06
C VAL A 158 -12.37 -1.58 11.56
N PRO A 159 -13.04 -0.76 12.43
CA PRO A 159 -12.93 -0.86 13.88
C PRO A 159 -13.33 -2.24 14.43
N GLU A 160 -14.25 -2.94 13.78
CA GLU A 160 -14.65 -4.30 14.22
C GLU A 160 -13.48 -5.29 14.10
N LEU A 161 -12.69 -5.21 13.02
CA LEU A 161 -11.49 -6.03 12.89
C LEU A 161 -10.40 -5.59 13.87
N ALA A 162 -10.28 -4.29 14.13
CA ALA A 162 -9.27 -3.73 15.02
C ALA A 162 -9.42 -4.21 16.48
N LYS A 163 -10.61 -4.66 16.90
CA LYS A 163 -10.82 -5.27 18.22
C LYS A 163 -10.02 -6.57 18.44
N HIS A 164 -9.56 -7.18 17.37
CA HIS A 164 -8.75 -8.42 17.42
C HIS A 164 -7.24 -8.17 17.42
N LEU A 165 -6.82 -6.90 17.38
CA LEU A 165 -5.40 -6.56 17.53
C LEU A 165 -4.92 -7.00 18.91
N LYS A 166 -3.85 -7.78 18.93
CA LYS A 166 -3.14 -8.06 20.19
C LYS A 166 -2.24 -6.84 20.46
N ILE A 167 -2.54 -6.13 21.53
CA ILE A 167 -1.63 -5.11 22.06
C ILE A 167 -0.72 -5.90 22.99
N ASP A 168 0.53 -6.12 22.59
CA ASP A 168 1.53 -6.61 23.52
C ASP A 168 1.68 -5.57 24.64
N PRO A 169 1.65 -5.99 25.91
CA PRO A 169 1.75 -5.10 27.07
C PRO A 169 3.08 -4.35 27.11
#